data_df69dc36ad58cb838d1e70fdff30ba1f
#
_entry.id   df69dc36ad58cb838d1e70fdff30ba1f
#
_cell.length_a   1.000
_cell.length_b   1.000
_cell.length_c   1.000
_cell.angle_alpha   90.00
_cell.angle_beta   90.00
_cell.angle_gamma   90.00
#
_symmetry.space_group_name_H-M   'P 1'
#
loop_
_entity.id
_entity.type
_entity.pdbx_description
1 polymer ?
#
loop_
_entity_poly.entity_id
_entity_poly.type
_entity_poly.pdbx_seq_one_letter_code
_entity_poly.pdbx_strand_id
1 'polypeptide(L)'
;MVDITHELGKEAMMFLGDHWIGTEPFMEEWKTIGVDAVVGSVGNGSTLRLISDIPGVKYTEGRFLPYFFPDTFHEGGDPVKEAKENWVTARRAILRKPIDRIGYGGYLKLALEFPEFIDYVESVCNEFRELYENIKGTTPYCVKTVAVLNSWGKMRAWGCHMVHHALYQKQNYSYAGIIEALSGAPFDVKFISFDDIRENPGILDSIDVIINVGDADTAHTGGAEWEDAAISSAIRKFVWGGGGFIGVGEPSGHQYQGHFFQLAKVLGVEKETGFTLNYDKYNWAENPDHFILADVSGEVDFGEGKKSIYAYEGTDILVQKDKEVQMAANAFGNGRSVYISGLPYSFENSR
;
A
#
# COMPACT_ATOMS: atom_id res chain seq x y z
N MET A 1 6.25 -19.99 23.64
CA MET A 1 4.80 -20.27 23.56
C MET A 1 4.46 -21.13 22.35
N VAL A 2 4.91 -20.80 21.16
CA VAL A 2 4.62 -21.60 19.95
C VAL A 2 5.06 -23.06 20.12
N ASP A 3 6.32 -23.28 20.55
CA ASP A 3 6.86 -24.63 20.77
C ASP A 3 6.02 -25.47 21.73
N ILE A 4 5.61 -24.87 22.87
CA ILE A 4 4.75 -25.54 23.85
C ILE A 4 3.38 -25.90 23.25
N THR A 5 2.84 -25.00 22.40
CA THR A 5 1.58 -25.25 21.70
C THR A 5 1.72 -26.47 20.78
N HIS A 6 2.84 -26.56 20.06
CA HIS A 6 3.13 -27.67 19.15
C HIS A 6 3.39 -28.98 19.92
N GLU A 7 4.10 -28.94 21.06
CA GLU A 7 4.29 -30.10 21.93
C GLU A 7 2.97 -30.70 22.44
N LEU A 8 1.96 -29.85 22.57
CA LEU A 8 0.60 -30.27 22.93
C LEU A 8 -0.25 -30.72 21.73
N GLY A 9 0.34 -30.80 20.55
CA GLY A 9 -0.36 -31.20 19.31
C GLY A 9 -1.40 -30.19 18.85
N LYS A 10 -1.22 -28.89 19.18
CA LYS A 10 -2.09 -27.79 18.80
C LYS A 10 -1.41 -26.85 17.83
N GLU A 11 -2.20 -26.13 17.04
CA GLU A 11 -1.72 -25.06 16.16
C GLU A 11 -1.66 -23.73 16.90
N ALA A 12 -0.63 -22.97 16.63
CA ALA A 12 -0.44 -21.62 17.16
C ALA A 12 -0.99 -20.60 16.15
N MET A 13 -2.01 -19.86 16.55
CA MET A 13 -2.58 -18.78 15.75
C MET A 13 -2.23 -17.44 16.38
N MET A 14 -1.73 -16.51 15.55
CA MET A 14 -1.45 -15.14 15.97
C MET A 14 -2.48 -14.18 15.41
N PHE A 15 -3.09 -13.41 16.30
CA PHE A 15 -3.92 -12.28 15.92
C PHE A 15 -3.04 -11.05 15.67
N LEU A 16 -3.17 -10.47 14.49
CA LEU A 16 -2.51 -9.24 14.11
C LEU A 16 -3.53 -8.10 14.18
N GLY A 17 -3.26 -7.14 15.03
CA GLY A 17 -4.09 -5.95 15.14
C GLY A 17 -4.10 -5.15 13.85
N ASP A 18 -5.20 -4.49 13.58
CA ASP A 18 -5.49 -3.82 12.31
C ASP A 18 -4.42 -2.82 11.87
N HIS A 19 -3.83 -2.12 12.82
CA HIS A 19 -2.80 -1.12 12.55
C HIS A 19 -1.44 -1.72 12.18
N TRP A 20 -1.18 -2.96 12.55
CA TRP A 20 0.09 -3.62 12.26
C TRP A 20 0.10 -4.19 10.86
N ILE A 21 -1.03 -4.72 10.42
CA ILE A 21 -1.16 -5.37 9.12
C ILE A 21 -1.04 -4.35 7.98
N GLY A 22 -1.56 -3.14 8.19
CA GLY A 22 -1.54 -2.09 7.16
C GLY A 22 -0.26 -1.28 7.08
N THR A 23 0.68 -1.46 8.01
CA THR A 23 1.82 -0.55 8.16
C THR A 23 3.17 -1.18 7.95
N GLU A 24 3.29 -2.50 8.08
CA GLU A 24 4.59 -3.18 7.98
C GLU A 24 4.45 -4.47 7.17
N PRO A 25 5.03 -4.55 5.97
CA PRO A 25 5.20 -5.80 5.27
C PRO A 25 6.08 -6.75 6.07
N PHE A 26 5.82 -8.05 5.96
CA PHE A 26 6.46 -9.06 6.80
C PHE A 26 7.73 -9.59 6.15
N MET A 27 8.79 -9.62 6.94
CA MET A 27 10.09 -10.13 6.53
C MET A 27 10.11 -11.68 6.53
N GLU A 28 11.06 -12.24 5.79
CA GLU A 28 11.27 -13.69 5.72
C GLU A 28 11.52 -14.34 7.10
N GLU A 29 12.05 -13.58 8.05
CA GLU A 29 12.28 -14.00 9.44
C GLU A 29 11.00 -14.38 10.19
N TRP A 30 9.82 -13.95 9.71
CA TRP A 30 8.55 -14.42 10.23
C TRP A 30 8.44 -15.95 10.27
N LYS A 31 9.09 -16.64 9.33
CA LYS A 31 9.18 -18.10 9.31
C LYS A 31 9.77 -18.68 10.60
N THR A 32 10.66 -17.94 11.24
CA THR A 32 11.34 -18.38 12.46
C THR A 32 10.46 -18.33 13.70
N ILE A 33 9.36 -17.59 13.66
CA ILE A 33 8.39 -17.52 14.75
C ILE A 33 7.63 -18.83 14.89
N GLY A 34 7.40 -19.53 13.76
CA GLY A 34 6.79 -20.84 13.73
C GLY A 34 5.28 -20.85 13.99
N VAL A 35 4.58 -19.71 13.88
CA VAL A 35 3.11 -19.68 13.96
C VAL A 35 2.50 -20.40 12.77
N ASP A 36 1.43 -21.14 13.00
CA ASP A 36 0.75 -21.91 11.96
C ASP A 36 -0.20 -21.03 11.15
N ALA A 37 -0.80 -20.06 11.80
CA ALA A 37 -1.79 -19.18 11.18
C ALA A 37 -1.70 -17.74 11.69
N VAL A 38 -2.11 -16.81 10.85
CA VAL A 38 -2.32 -15.42 11.21
C VAL A 38 -3.75 -15.01 10.90
N VAL A 39 -4.31 -14.17 11.78
CA VAL A 39 -5.67 -13.66 11.67
C VAL A 39 -5.63 -12.14 11.70
N GLY A 40 -6.32 -11.51 10.78
CA GLY A 40 -6.47 -10.05 10.75
C GLY A 40 -7.83 -9.60 10.29
N SER A 41 -8.08 -8.32 10.40
CA SER A 41 -9.31 -7.70 9.94
C SER A 41 -9.32 -7.53 8.43
N VAL A 42 -10.44 -7.78 7.78
CA VAL A 42 -10.59 -7.66 6.34
C VAL A 42 -11.65 -6.62 5.96
N GLY A 43 -11.53 -5.46 6.54
CA GLY A 43 -12.39 -4.33 6.23
C GLY A 43 -12.06 -3.65 4.88
N ASN A 44 -10.92 -3.97 4.29
CA ASN A 44 -10.47 -3.41 3.03
C ASN A 44 -9.51 -4.36 2.30
N GLY A 45 -9.24 -4.06 1.03
CA GLY A 45 -8.37 -4.87 0.20
C GLY A 45 -6.90 -4.78 0.59
N SER A 46 -6.45 -3.63 1.10
CA SER A 46 -5.05 -3.44 1.50
C SER A 46 -4.66 -4.33 2.69
N THR A 47 -5.50 -4.38 3.72
CA THR A 47 -5.27 -5.26 4.87
C THR A 47 -5.24 -6.72 4.46
N LEU A 48 -6.20 -7.14 3.66
CA LEU A 48 -6.29 -8.52 3.17
C LEU A 48 -5.07 -8.88 2.32
N ARG A 49 -4.63 -7.96 1.47
CA ARG A 49 -3.44 -8.17 0.63
C ARG A 49 -2.17 -8.37 1.45
N LEU A 50 -2.01 -7.59 2.51
CA LEU A 50 -0.85 -7.70 3.42
C LEU A 50 -0.86 -8.99 4.23
N ILE A 51 -2.03 -9.41 4.75
CA ILE A 51 -2.16 -10.69 5.46
C ILE A 51 -1.75 -11.86 4.56
N SER A 52 -2.17 -11.85 3.31
CA SER A 52 -1.91 -12.95 2.39
C SER A 52 -0.44 -13.08 1.96
N ASP A 53 0.40 -12.09 2.24
CA ASP A 53 1.84 -12.11 1.95
C ASP A 53 2.73 -12.48 3.14
N ILE A 54 2.17 -12.81 4.30
CA ILE A 54 2.97 -13.19 5.46
C ILE A 54 3.69 -14.51 5.20
N PRO A 55 5.02 -14.54 5.26
CA PRO A 55 5.78 -15.74 4.92
C PRO A 55 5.75 -16.79 6.02
N GLY A 56 5.73 -18.06 5.62
CA GLY A 56 5.95 -19.21 6.52
C GLY A 56 4.75 -19.63 7.35
N VAL A 57 3.57 -19.04 7.18
CA VAL A 57 2.33 -19.50 7.81
C VAL A 57 1.65 -20.59 6.94
N LYS A 58 0.96 -21.53 7.58
CA LYS A 58 0.25 -22.59 6.89
C LYS A 58 -1.03 -22.07 6.24
N TYR A 59 -1.72 -21.15 6.93
CA TYR A 59 -2.94 -20.51 6.42
C TYR A 59 -3.17 -19.14 7.02
N THR A 60 -3.97 -18.38 6.32
CA THR A 60 -4.35 -17.00 6.68
C THR A 60 -5.85 -16.92 6.91
N GLU A 61 -6.28 -16.12 7.87
CA GLU A 61 -7.68 -15.94 8.22
C GLU A 61 -8.04 -14.46 8.27
N GLY A 62 -9.12 -14.09 7.61
CA GLY A 62 -9.70 -12.77 7.65
C GLY A 62 -10.90 -12.70 8.58
N ARG A 63 -10.91 -11.74 9.49
CA ARG A 63 -12.08 -11.40 10.29
C ARG A 63 -12.91 -10.35 9.56
N PHE A 64 -14.11 -10.71 9.28
CA PHE A 64 -15.09 -9.87 8.65
C PHE A 64 -15.80 -9.02 9.69
N LEU A 65 -15.95 -7.72 9.47
CA LEU A 65 -16.43 -6.72 10.43
C LEU A 65 -15.71 -6.80 11.78
N PRO A 66 -14.63 -6.09 11.94
CA PRO A 66 -13.74 -6.52 12.97
C PRO A 66 -13.79 -5.84 14.29
N TYR A 67 -14.03 -4.55 14.52
CA TYR A 67 -13.34 -4.15 15.73
C TYR A 67 -14.08 -3.28 16.74
N PHE A 68 -14.90 -2.36 16.37
CA PHE A 68 -15.55 -1.49 17.36
C PHE A 68 -17.03 -1.83 17.51
N PHE A 69 -17.29 -2.90 18.19
CA PHE A 69 -18.61 -3.46 18.33
C PHE A 69 -19.69 -2.50 18.83
N PRO A 70 -19.41 -1.59 19.79
CA PRO A 70 -20.40 -0.61 20.20
C PRO A 70 -20.72 0.40 19.10
N ASP A 71 -19.77 0.66 18.20
CA ASP A 71 -19.91 1.65 17.13
C ASP A 71 -20.77 1.12 15.98
N THR A 72 -20.77 -0.20 15.78
CA THR A 72 -21.52 -0.87 14.73
C THR A 72 -22.85 -1.47 15.25
N PHE A 73 -22.80 -2.14 16.42
CA PHE A 73 -23.94 -2.88 17.00
C PHE A 73 -24.59 -2.07 18.11
N HIS A 74 -25.36 -1.08 17.76
CA HIS A 74 -26.15 -0.26 18.68
C HIS A 74 -27.52 0.01 18.11
N GLU A 75 -28.44 0.50 18.93
CA GLU A 75 -29.76 0.91 18.47
C GLU A 75 -29.66 2.00 17.41
N GLY A 76 -30.23 1.75 16.22
CA GLY A 76 -30.14 2.63 15.06
C GLY A 76 -28.87 2.47 14.21
N GLY A 77 -27.94 1.57 14.57
CA GLY A 77 -26.81 1.16 13.75
C GLY A 77 -27.23 0.28 12.56
N ASP A 78 -26.43 0.26 11.52
CA ASP A 78 -26.66 -0.56 10.32
C ASP A 78 -25.44 -1.48 10.04
N PRO A 79 -25.29 -2.57 10.80
CA PRO A 79 -24.17 -3.50 10.61
C PRO A 79 -24.21 -4.20 9.26
N VAL A 80 -25.36 -4.33 8.64
CA VAL A 80 -25.49 -4.94 7.29
C VAL A 80 -24.88 -4.04 6.24
N LYS A 81 -25.14 -2.74 6.32
CA LYS A 81 -24.56 -1.76 5.38
C LYS A 81 -23.04 -1.75 5.50
N GLU A 82 -22.51 -1.64 6.71
CA GLU A 82 -21.07 -1.66 6.93
C GLU A 82 -20.42 -2.96 6.43
N ALA A 83 -21.08 -4.09 6.68
CA ALA A 83 -20.63 -5.39 6.20
C ALA A 83 -20.57 -5.48 4.68
N LYS A 84 -21.57 -4.95 3.98
CA LYS A 84 -21.60 -4.89 2.52
C LYS A 84 -20.47 -4.04 1.97
N GLU A 85 -20.21 -2.91 2.57
CA GLU A 85 -19.12 -2.02 2.19
C GLU A 85 -17.76 -2.70 2.34
N ASN A 86 -17.52 -3.32 3.50
CA ASN A 86 -16.31 -4.08 3.76
C ASN A 86 -16.12 -5.24 2.77
N TRP A 87 -17.16 -5.99 2.48
CA TRP A 87 -17.06 -7.14 1.58
C TRP A 87 -16.76 -6.73 0.14
N VAL A 88 -17.36 -5.66 -0.36
CA VAL A 88 -17.10 -5.16 -1.72
C VAL A 88 -15.64 -4.80 -1.91
N THR A 89 -14.99 -4.20 -0.91
CA THR A 89 -13.57 -3.84 -0.98
C THR A 89 -12.65 -5.03 -0.79
N ALA A 90 -12.91 -5.87 0.19
CA ALA A 90 -12.09 -7.04 0.49
C ALA A 90 -12.10 -8.10 -0.64
N ARG A 91 -13.26 -8.33 -1.25
CA ARG A 91 -13.44 -9.35 -2.29
C ARG A 91 -12.48 -9.20 -3.48
N ARG A 92 -12.13 -7.98 -3.85
CA ARG A 92 -11.18 -7.72 -4.95
C ARG A 92 -9.81 -8.34 -4.70
N ALA A 93 -9.30 -8.22 -3.49
CA ALA A 93 -8.00 -8.74 -3.13
C ALA A 93 -7.97 -10.27 -3.07
N ILE A 94 -9.07 -10.90 -2.66
CA ILE A 94 -9.21 -12.37 -2.61
C ILE A 94 -8.98 -13.01 -3.98
N LEU A 95 -9.45 -12.39 -5.05
CA LEU A 95 -9.29 -12.91 -6.40
C LEU A 95 -7.82 -12.93 -6.88
N ARG A 96 -6.96 -12.14 -6.26
CA ARG A 96 -5.53 -12.05 -6.62
C ARG A 96 -4.63 -12.84 -5.70
N LYS A 97 -4.89 -12.75 -4.40
CA LYS A 97 -4.17 -13.48 -3.38
C LYS A 97 -5.17 -13.94 -2.33
N PRO A 98 -5.69 -15.16 -2.46
CA PRO A 98 -6.71 -15.65 -1.55
C PRO A 98 -6.15 -15.80 -0.14
N ILE A 99 -6.98 -15.46 0.84
CA ILE A 99 -6.84 -15.96 2.20
C ILE A 99 -7.54 -17.34 2.29
N ASP A 100 -7.14 -18.14 3.28
CA ASP A 100 -7.66 -19.51 3.38
C ASP A 100 -8.98 -19.60 4.11
N ARG A 101 -9.24 -18.67 5.02
CA ARG A 101 -10.45 -18.64 5.85
C ARG A 101 -11.01 -17.24 6.00
N ILE A 102 -12.31 -17.13 6.08
CA ILE A 102 -13.01 -15.91 6.44
C ILE A 102 -14.13 -16.23 7.45
N GLY A 103 -14.37 -15.33 8.38
CA GLY A 103 -15.42 -15.48 9.36
C GLY A 103 -15.73 -14.18 10.09
N TYR A 104 -16.81 -14.20 10.87
CA TYR A 104 -17.15 -13.09 11.75
C TYR A 104 -16.18 -13.04 12.93
N GLY A 105 -15.56 -11.92 13.15
CA GLY A 105 -14.54 -11.72 14.16
C GLY A 105 -14.97 -10.85 15.35
N GLY A 106 -16.21 -10.94 15.80
CA GLY A 106 -16.74 -10.08 16.86
C GLY A 106 -17.41 -10.82 18.00
N TYR A 107 -18.05 -10.05 18.90
CA TYR A 107 -18.86 -10.61 19.98
C TYR A 107 -20.19 -11.13 19.45
N LEU A 108 -20.32 -12.44 19.36
CA LEU A 108 -21.51 -13.09 18.82
C LEU A 108 -22.78 -12.64 19.54
N LYS A 109 -22.72 -12.39 20.86
CA LYS A 109 -23.87 -11.93 21.63
C LYS A 109 -24.43 -10.60 21.09
N LEU A 110 -23.60 -9.67 20.68
CA LEU A 110 -24.04 -8.41 20.08
C LEU A 110 -24.62 -8.63 18.68
N ALA A 111 -23.96 -9.44 17.89
CA ALA A 111 -24.40 -9.75 16.54
C ALA A 111 -25.75 -10.46 16.49
N LEU A 112 -26.07 -11.30 17.48
CA LEU A 112 -27.34 -12.02 17.57
C LEU A 112 -28.58 -11.10 17.76
N GLU A 113 -28.36 -9.86 18.15
CA GLU A 113 -29.42 -8.86 18.20
C GLU A 113 -29.78 -8.30 16.82
N PHE A 114 -28.99 -8.63 15.80
CA PHE A 114 -29.12 -8.19 14.41
C PHE A 114 -29.23 -9.41 13.46
N PRO A 115 -30.35 -10.08 13.39
CA PRO A 115 -30.49 -11.32 12.61
C PRO A 115 -30.16 -11.12 11.12
N GLU A 116 -30.53 -9.99 10.52
CA GLU A 116 -30.20 -9.68 9.13
C GLU A 116 -28.69 -9.59 8.87
N PHE A 117 -27.93 -9.18 9.88
CA PHE A 117 -26.48 -9.20 9.80
C PHE A 117 -25.93 -10.63 9.81
N ILE A 118 -26.47 -11.50 10.64
CA ILE A 118 -26.08 -12.94 10.67
C ILE A 118 -26.37 -13.59 9.31
N ASP A 119 -27.54 -13.35 8.74
CA ASP A 119 -27.92 -13.86 7.43
C ASP A 119 -26.95 -13.35 6.34
N TYR A 120 -26.54 -12.09 6.45
CA TYR A 120 -25.57 -11.52 5.52
C TYR A 120 -24.18 -12.15 5.68
N VAL A 121 -23.70 -12.36 6.91
CA VAL A 121 -22.43 -13.07 7.17
C VAL A 121 -22.47 -14.47 6.60
N GLU A 122 -23.58 -15.20 6.74
CA GLU A 122 -23.75 -16.51 6.13
C GLU A 122 -23.63 -16.42 4.59
N SER A 123 -24.28 -15.44 3.98
CA SER A 123 -24.18 -15.24 2.54
C SER A 123 -22.76 -14.95 2.07
N VAL A 124 -22.00 -14.13 2.80
CA VAL A 124 -20.57 -13.85 2.54
C VAL A 124 -19.74 -15.13 2.69
N CYS A 125 -19.96 -15.92 3.72
CA CYS A 125 -19.23 -17.17 3.91
C CYS A 125 -19.51 -18.17 2.78
N ASN A 126 -20.72 -18.21 2.27
CA ASN A 126 -21.10 -19.05 1.14
C ASN A 126 -20.45 -18.58 -0.17
N GLU A 127 -20.52 -17.26 -0.45
CA GLU A 127 -19.84 -16.67 -1.60
C GLU A 127 -18.32 -16.88 -1.52
N PHE A 128 -17.70 -16.66 -0.37
CA PHE A 128 -16.27 -16.90 -0.19
C PHE A 128 -15.89 -18.36 -0.44
N ARG A 129 -16.69 -19.29 0.06
CA ARG A 129 -16.45 -20.72 -0.15
C ARG A 129 -16.50 -21.09 -1.63
N GLU A 130 -17.46 -20.54 -2.35
CA GLU A 130 -17.57 -20.74 -3.79
C GLU A 130 -16.37 -20.13 -4.53
N LEU A 131 -16.00 -18.90 -4.21
CA LEU A 131 -14.81 -18.26 -4.79
C LEU A 131 -13.55 -19.08 -4.49
N TYR A 132 -13.34 -19.45 -3.23
CA TYR A 132 -12.16 -20.22 -2.83
C TYR A 132 -12.05 -21.54 -3.57
N GLU A 133 -13.12 -22.32 -3.68
CA GLU A 133 -13.14 -23.58 -4.41
C GLU A 133 -12.81 -23.40 -5.90
N ASN A 134 -13.19 -22.30 -6.49
CA ASN A 134 -12.91 -22.01 -7.89
C ASN A 134 -11.48 -21.51 -8.15
N ILE A 135 -10.85 -20.82 -7.17
CA ILE A 135 -9.52 -20.23 -7.38
C ILE A 135 -8.38 -21.01 -6.70
N LYS A 136 -8.67 -21.86 -5.71
CA LYS A 136 -7.63 -22.66 -5.06
C LYS A 136 -6.88 -23.52 -6.08
N GLY A 137 -5.57 -23.52 -5.98
CA GLY A 137 -4.71 -24.27 -6.91
C GLY A 137 -4.55 -23.63 -8.30
N THR A 138 -5.13 -22.45 -8.54
CA THR A 138 -4.86 -21.66 -9.74
C THR A 138 -3.79 -20.62 -9.49
N THR A 139 -3.08 -20.23 -10.53
CA THR A 139 -2.16 -19.08 -10.48
C THR A 139 -2.77 -17.95 -11.30
N PRO A 140 -3.06 -16.78 -10.71
CA PRO A 140 -3.62 -15.69 -11.46
C PRO A 140 -2.63 -15.19 -12.51
N TYR A 141 -3.14 -14.91 -13.70
CA TYR A 141 -2.32 -14.24 -14.71
C TYR A 141 -2.09 -12.79 -14.33
N CYS A 142 -0.83 -12.41 -14.26
CA CYS A 142 -0.42 -11.04 -13.97
C CYS A 142 0.29 -10.45 -15.19
N VAL A 143 -0.10 -9.22 -15.55
CA VAL A 143 0.46 -8.55 -16.74
C VAL A 143 1.84 -7.99 -16.47
N LYS A 144 2.13 -7.60 -15.24
CA LYS A 144 3.40 -7.02 -14.80
C LYS A 144 3.67 -7.31 -13.34
N THR A 145 4.95 -7.31 -12.96
CA THR A 145 5.39 -7.39 -11.57
C THR A 145 5.69 -6.00 -11.03
N VAL A 146 5.04 -5.64 -9.95
CA VAL A 146 5.16 -4.34 -9.28
C VAL A 146 5.76 -4.54 -7.90
N ALA A 147 6.82 -3.81 -7.57
CA ALA A 147 7.43 -3.84 -6.26
C ALA A 147 7.12 -2.56 -5.47
N VAL A 148 6.57 -2.70 -4.26
CA VAL A 148 6.44 -1.61 -3.29
C VAL A 148 7.70 -1.61 -2.42
N LEU A 149 8.44 -0.51 -2.48
CA LEU A 149 9.73 -0.34 -1.79
C LEU A 149 9.53 0.34 -0.44
N ASN A 150 10.08 -0.22 0.62
CA ASN A 150 10.15 0.42 1.94
C ASN A 150 11.32 -0.08 2.80
N SER A 151 11.46 0.48 4.00
CA SER A 151 12.47 0.07 4.99
C SER A 151 11.87 -0.90 6.00
N TRP A 152 12.23 -2.15 5.90
CA TRP A 152 11.80 -3.20 6.84
C TRP A 152 12.25 -2.89 8.28
N GLY A 153 11.40 -3.22 9.23
CA GLY A 153 11.69 -3.07 10.66
C GLY A 153 11.70 -1.63 11.19
N LYS A 154 12.01 -0.65 10.37
CA LYS A 154 12.04 0.76 10.77
C LYS A 154 10.65 1.33 10.97
N MET A 155 9.67 0.81 10.26
CA MET A 155 8.27 1.19 10.45
C MET A 155 7.77 0.84 11.84
N ARG A 156 8.18 -0.30 12.38
CA ARG A 156 7.83 -0.67 13.75
C ARG A 156 8.41 0.31 14.77
N ALA A 157 9.70 0.65 14.64
CA ALA A 157 10.32 1.63 15.51
C ALA A 157 9.63 2.98 15.44
N TRP A 158 9.32 3.43 14.24
CA TRP A 158 8.56 4.66 14.00
C TRP A 158 7.14 4.58 14.56
N GLY A 159 6.43 3.48 14.32
CA GLY A 159 5.08 3.25 14.83
C GLY A 159 5.01 3.19 16.35
N CYS A 160 6.07 2.74 17.04
CA CYS A 160 6.13 2.73 18.50
C CYS A 160 6.20 4.14 19.13
N HIS A 161 6.68 5.13 18.40
CA HIS A 161 6.71 6.51 18.86
C HIS A 161 5.43 7.27 18.60
N MET A 162 4.55 6.71 17.80
CA MET A 162 3.26 7.29 17.48
C MET A 162 2.18 6.55 18.25
N VAL A 163 1.28 7.29 18.89
CA VAL A 163 0.15 6.69 19.58
C VAL A 163 -0.73 6.03 18.53
N HIS A 164 -0.80 4.71 18.54
CA HIS A 164 -1.47 3.91 17.54
C HIS A 164 -2.86 4.40 17.15
N HIS A 165 -3.65 4.81 18.13
CA HIS A 165 -5.00 5.33 17.88
C HIS A 165 -5.05 6.75 17.34
N ALA A 166 -3.97 7.51 17.47
CA ALA A 166 -3.86 8.86 16.90
C ALA A 166 -3.32 8.85 15.48
N LEU A 167 -2.95 7.71 15.01
CA LEU A 167 -2.40 7.49 13.70
C LEU A 167 -3.45 7.46 12.60
N TYR A 168 -4.42 8.26 12.68
CA TYR A 168 -5.20 8.64 11.53
C TYR A 168 -4.35 9.48 10.58
N GLN A 169 -3.40 9.22 10.31
CA GLN A 169 -2.32 8.60 9.76
C GLN A 169 -2.17 9.09 8.37
N LYS A 170 -2.30 10.43 8.29
CA LYS A 170 -2.03 11.13 7.05
C LYS A 170 -0.73 10.64 6.41
N GLN A 171 0.27 10.27 7.24
CA GLN A 171 1.54 9.73 6.78
C GLN A 171 1.42 8.36 6.08
N ASN A 172 0.43 7.57 6.44
CA ASN A 172 0.20 6.25 5.85
C ASN A 172 -0.83 6.27 4.71
N TYR A 173 -1.58 7.35 4.55
CA TYR A 173 -2.70 7.36 3.62
C TYR A 173 -2.29 7.04 2.20
N SER A 174 -1.22 7.63 1.72
CA SER A 174 -0.76 7.34 0.37
C SER A 174 -0.22 5.91 0.25
N TYR A 175 0.46 5.38 1.27
CA TYR A 175 0.92 3.99 1.28
C TYR A 175 -0.25 3.01 1.25
N ALA A 176 -1.21 3.18 2.15
CA ALA A 176 -2.42 2.36 2.17
C ALA A 176 -3.24 2.54 0.88
N GLY A 177 -3.32 3.76 0.36
CA GLY A 177 -3.99 4.07 -0.91
C GLY A 177 -3.40 3.32 -2.10
N ILE A 178 -2.08 3.26 -2.21
CA ILE A 178 -1.40 2.49 -3.27
C ILE A 178 -1.69 0.99 -3.12
N ILE A 179 -1.60 0.43 -1.92
CA ILE A 179 -1.87 -1.00 -1.73
C ILE A 179 -3.34 -1.31 -2.04
N GLU A 180 -4.26 -0.43 -1.65
CA GLU A 180 -5.68 -0.57 -1.99
C GLU A 180 -5.90 -0.50 -3.51
N ALA A 181 -5.28 0.44 -4.20
CA ALA A 181 -5.36 0.55 -5.66
C ALA A 181 -4.79 -0.68 -6.39
N LEU A 182 -3.74 -1.28 -5.83
CA LEU A 182 -3.14 -2.50 -6.37
C LEU A 182 -3.95 -3.76 -6.05
N SER A 183 -4.77 -3.74 -4.99
CA SER A 183 -5.59 -4.86 -4.58
C SER A 183 -6.64 -5.18 -5.65
N GLY A 184 -6.59 -6.34 -6.25
CA GLY A 184 -7.46 -6.72 -7.36
C GLY A 184 -7.02 -6.25 -8.73
N ALA A 185 -5.98 -5.43 -8.86
CA ALA A 185 -5.36 -5.11 -10.13
C ALA A 185 -4.60 -6.34 -10.69
N PRO A 186 -4.45 -6.44 -12.03
CA PRO A 186 -3.83 -7.62 -12.66
C PRO A 186 -2.30 -7.60 -12.57
N PHE A 187 -1.75 -7.26 -11.42
CA PHE A 187 -0.32 -7.19 -11.17
C PHE A 187 0.12 -8.22 -10.12
N ASP A 188 1.32 -8.75 -10.31
CA ASP A 188 2.03 -9.46 -9.25
C ASP A 188 2.69 -8.40 -8.34
N VAL A 189 2.16 -8.21 -7.13
CA VAL A 189 2.65 -7.21 -6.19
C VAL A 189 3.61 -7.86 -5.22
N LYS A 190 4.81 -7.31 -5.16
CA LYS A 190 5.86 -7.70 -4.22
C LYS A 190 6.20 -6.55 -3.29
N PHE A 191 6.66 -6.89 -2.10
CA PHE A 191 7.24 -5.93 -1.17
C PHE A 191 8.74 -6.18 -1.11
N ILE A 192 9.54 -5.15 -1.36
CA ILE A 192 11.00 -5.23 -1.31
C ILE A 192 11.56 -4.16 -0.38
N SER A 193 12.68 -4.45 0.25
CA SER A 193 13.36 -3.51 1.12
C SER A 193 14.58 -2.87 0.44
N PHE A 194 15.08 -1.80 1.04
CA PHE A 194 16.36 -1.22 0.66
C PHE A 194 17.51 -2.19 0.91
N ASP A 195 17.42 -3.01 1.95
CA ASP A 195 18.43 -4.02 2.25
C ASP A 195 18.44 -5.12 1.17
N ASP A 196 17.28 -5.56 0.69
CA ASP A 196 17.20 -6.51 -0.43
C ASP A 196 17.94 -5.98 -1.67
N ILE A 197 17.77 -4.70 -2.01
CA ILE A 197 18.45 -4.07 -3.15
C ILE A 197 19.96 -3.95 -2.88
N ARG A 198 20.34 -3.62 -1.65
CA ARG A 198 21.75 -3.46 -1.25
C ARG A 198 22.51 -4.76 -1.31
N GLU A 199 21.89 -5.83 -0.81
CA GLU A 199 22.49 -7.17 -0.78
C GLU A 199 22.50 -7.83 -2.14
N ASN A 200 21.43 -7.66 -2.91
CA ASN A 200 21.27 -8.24 -4.24
C ASN A 200 20.55 -7.31 -5.21
N PRO A 201 21.24 -6.37 -5.85
CA PRO A 201 20.64 -5.49 -6.86
C PRO A 201 19.93 -6.23 -8.00
N GLY A 202 20.30 -7.49 -8.26
CA GLY A 202 19.67 -8.35 -9.27
C GLY A 202 18.23 -8.71 -8.96
N ILE A 203 17.73 -8.45 -7.73
CA ILE A 203 16.31 -8.62 -7.42
C ILE A 203 15.43 -7.79 -8.37
N LEU A 204 15.93 -6.65 -8.83
CA LEU A 204 15.23 -5.75 -9.74
C LEU A 204 15.04 -6.33 -11.15
N ASP A 205 15.79 -7.35 -11.55
CA ASP A 205 15.68 -7.97 -12.89
C ASP A 205 14.32 -8.66 -13.10
N SER A 206 13.64 -9.02 -12.01
CA SER A 206 12.32 -9.64 -12.02
C SER A 206 11.15 -8.65 -11.84
N ILE A 207 11.46 -7.37 -11.74
CA ILE A 207 10.49 -6.29 -11.48
C ILE A 207 10.27 -5.48 -12.74
N ASP A 208 9.04 -5.10 -13.02
CA ASP A 208 8.70 -4.17 -14.11
C ASP A 208 8.57 -2.73 -13.61
N VAL A 209 8.00 -2.54 -12.42
CA VAL A 209 7.74 -1.22 -11.85
C VAL A 209 8.08 -1.21 -10.36
N ILE A 210 8.80 -0.18 -9.92
CA ILE A 210 9.03 0.10 -8.50
C ILE A 210 8.08 1.24 -8.07
N ILE A 211 7.45 1.10 -6.92
CA ILE A 211 6.66 2.15 -6.28
C ILE A 211 7.33 2.53 -4.96
N ASN A 212 7.59 3.84 -4.78
CA ASN A 212 8.01 4.40 -3.51
C ASN A 212 7.00 5.47 -3.07
N VAL A 213 6.41 5.31 -1.91
CA VAL A 213 5.22 6.06 -1.50
C VAL A 213 5.24 6.42 -0.03
N GLY A 214 4.79 7.63 0.28
CA GLY A 214 4.63 8.13 1.65
C GLY A 214 5.26 9.52 1.85
N ASP A 215 5.34 9.94 3.10
CA ASP A 215 6.02 11.18 3.48
C ASP A 215 7.53 10.97 3.60
N ALA A 216 8.29 12.03 3.36
CA ALA A 216 9.75 11.99 3.51
C ALA A 216 10.17 11.62 4.93
N ASP A 217 11.36 11.06 5.03
CA ASP A 217 11.98 10.68 6.30
C ASP A 217 11.15 9.67 7.13
N THR A 218 10.27 8.93 6.48
CA THR A 218 9.52 7.83 7.08
C THR A 218 10.06 6.48 6.61
N ALA A 219 9.70 5.41 7.32
CA ALA A 219 10.01 4.05 6.91
C ALA A 219 9.31 3.64 5.60
N HIS A 220 8.24 4.32 5.23
CA HIS A 220 7.56 4.09 3.96
C HIS A 220 8.40 4.53 2.76
N THR A 221 9.04 5.70 2.85
CA THR A 221 9.88 6.24 1.78
C THR A 221 11.35 5.91 1.90
N GLY A 222 11.83 5.51 3.08
CA GLY A 222 13.20 5.09 3.33
C GLY A 222 14.06 6.08 4.12
N GLY A 223 13.74 7.38 4.13
CA GLY A 223 14.52 8.38 4.85
C GLY A 223 16.02 8.32 4.51
N ALA A 224 16.87 8.16 5.52
CA ALA A 224 18.33 8.13 5.35
C ALA A 224 18.87 6.95 4.50
N GLU A 225 18.05 5.97 4.12
CA GLU A 225 18.46 4.93 3.15
C GLU A 225 18.91 5.54 1.83
N TRP A 226 18.37 6.70 1.48
CA TRP A 226 18.70 7.40 0.25
C TRP A 226 20.07 8.09 0.24
N GLU A 227 20.78 8.14 1.35
CA GLU A 227 22.20 8.55 1.42
C GLU A 227 23.12 7.48 0.79
N ASP A 228 22.65 6.24 0.72
CA ASP A 228 23.39 5.16 0.08
C ASP A 228 23.36 5.29 -1.44
N ALA A 229 24.52 5.63 -2.01
CA ALA A 229 24.68 5.77 -3.46
C ALA A 229 24.42 4.46 -4.22
N ALA A 230 24.61 3.30 -3.60
CA ALA A 230 24.35 2.01 -4.23
C ALA A 230 22.87 1.83 -4.53
N ILE A 231 22.00 2.19 -3.57
CA ILE A 231 20.53 2.17 -3.73
C ILE A 231 20.07 3.08 -4.86
N SER A 232 20.45 4.37 -4.78
CA SER A 232 20.04 5.35 -5.80
C SER A 232 20.54 4.95 -7.20
N SER A 233 21.76 4.41 -7.28
CA SER A 233 22.35 3.97 -8.56
C SER A 233 21.66 2.73 -9.11
N ALA A 234 21.33 1.75 -8.27
CA ALA A 234 20.61 0.55 -8.68
C ALA A 234 19.24 0.90 -9.29
N ILE A 235 18.47 1.75 -8.61
CA ILE A 235 17.14 2.18 -9.08
C ILE A 235 17.25 3.04 -10.35
N ARG A 236 18.21 3.96 -10.42
CA ARG A 236 18.46 4.74 -11.66
C ARG A 236 18.82 3.84 -12.83
N LYS A 237 19.68 2.86 -12.62
CA LYS A 237 20.06 1.88 -13.65
C LYS A 237 18.86 1.05 -14.10
N PHE A 238 18.03 0.61 -13.17
CA PHE A 238 16.80 -0.12 -13.46
C PHE A 238 15.87 0.70 -14.37
N VAL A 239 15.58 1.95 -14.01
CA VAL A 239 14.69 2.81 -14.82
C VAL A 239 15.37 3.15 -16.15
N TRP A 240 16.66 3.48 -16.16
CA TRP A 240 17.39 3.75 -17.40
C TRP A 240 17.33 2.59 -18.38
N GLY A 241 17.34 1.35 -17.86
CA GLY A 241 17.24 0.12 -18.66
C GLY A 241 15.85 -0.16 -19.23
N GLY A 242 14.82 0.53 -18.79
CA GLY A 242 13.44 0.33 -19.26
C GLY A 242 12.41 0.06 -18.17
N GLY A 243 12.83 -0.02 -16.91
CA GLY A 243 11.91 -0.18 -15.77
C GLY A 243 11.03 1.04 -15.54
N GLY A 244 9.91 0.84 -14.86
CA GLY A 244 9.02 1.91 -14.43
C GLY A 244 9.27 2.34 -12.99
N PHE A 245 9.04 3.63 -12.67
CA PHE A 245 9.09 4.13 -11.30
C PHE A 245 7.87 5.01 -11.01
N ILE A 246 7.12 4.69 -9.97
CA ILE A 246 6.00 5.50 -9.49
C ILE A 246 6.36 6.07 -8.12
N GLY A 247 6.40 7.38 -8.03
CA GLY A 247 6.62 8.08 -6.79
C GLY A 247 5.36 8.77 -6.29
N VAL A 248 4.96 8.54 -5.04
CA VAL A 248 3.75 9.14 -4.45
C VAL A 248 4.05 9.84 -3.15
N GLY A 249 3.56 11.06 -3.01
CA GLY A 249 3.83 11.92 -1.86
C GLY A 249 5.22 12.56 -1.94
N GLU A 250 6.14 12.11 -1.12
CA GLU A 250 7.53 12.56 -1.11
C GLU A 250 8.49 11.38 -1.36
N PRO A 251 8.38 10.74 -2.53
CA PRO A 251 9.17 9.56 -2.88
C PRO A 251 10.66 9.92 -2.93
N SER A 252 11.51 9.04 -2.43
CA SER A 252 12.94 9.31 -2.27
C SER A 252 13.27 10.61 -1.51
N GLY A 253 12.32 11.10 -0.72
CA GLY A 253 12.44 12.35 0.00
C GLY A 253 13.37 12.22 1.19
N HIS A 254 14.50 12.90 1.11
CA HIS A 254 15.49 13.05 2.16
C HIS A 254 16.46 14.17 1.79
N GLN A 255 16.57 15.19 2.63
CA GLN A 255 17.45 16.32 2.34
C GLN A 255 18.92 15.90 2.39
N TYR A 256 19.53 15.66 1.25
CA TYR A 256 20.91 15.22 1.13
C TYR A 256 21.58 15.75 -0.12
N GLN A 257 22.83 16.22 -0.02
CA GLN A 257 23.65 16.72 -1.11
C GLN A 257 22.95 17.78 -2.02
N GLY A 258 22.13 18.63 -1.41
CA GLY A 258 21.45 19.71 -2.13
C GLY A 258 20.17 19.32 -2.86
N HIS A 259 19.72 18.09 -2.74
CA HIS A 259 18.46 17.60 -3.27
C HIS A 259 17.53 17.18 -2.16
N PHE A 260 16.24 17.35 -2.38
CA PHE A 260 15.22 16.78 -1.51
C PHE A 260 14.78 15.41 -2.04
N PHE A 261 14.45 15.31 -3.33
CA PHE A 261 14.20 14.01 -3.95
C PHE A 261 15.50 13.41 -4.47
N GLN A 262 15.97 12.33 -3.87
CA GLN A 262 17.22 11.69 -4.29
C GLN A 262 17.11 11.04 -5.68
N LEU A 263 15.90 10.85 -6.18
CA LEU A 263 15.59 10.41 -7.55
C LEU A 263 14.95 11.52 -8.40
N ALA A 264 15.20 12.80 -8.10
CA ALA A 264 14.59 13.93 -8.80
C ALA A 264 14.68 13.83 -10.33
N LYS A 265 15.85 13.46 -10.87
CA LYS A 265 16.04 13.29 -12.33
C LYS A 265 15.25 12.13 -12.92
N VAL A 266 15.02 11.08 -12.14
CA VAL A 266 14.17 9.96 -12.55
C VAL A 266 12.72 10.42 -12.58
N LEU A 267 12.27 11.05 -11.48
CA LEU A 267 10.90 11.55 -11.32
C LEU A 267 10.56 12.71 -12.26
N GLY A 268 11.53 13.49 -12.68
CA GLY A 268 11.32 14.73 -13.41
C GLY A 268 10.85 15.89 -12.56
N VAL A 269 10.79 15.71 -11.23
CA VAL A 269 10.35 16.73 -10.28
C VAL A 269 11.33 16.86 -9.11
N GLU A 270 11.31 18.03 -8.48
CA GLU A 270 12.07 18.32 -7.26
C GLU A 270 11.22 19.16 -6.31
N LYS A 271 11.59 19.17 -5.04
CA LYS A 271 10.95 20.02 -4.03
C LYS A 271 11.82 21.22 -3.70
N GLU A 272 11.22 22.39 -3.74
CA GLU A 272 11.86 23.62 -3.27
C GLU A 272 11.92 23.63 -1.74
N THR A 273 13.10 23.82 -1.19
CA THR A 273 13.34 23.75 0.26
C THR A 273 13.61 25.13 0.88
N GLY A 274 13.19 26.19 0.21
CA GLY A 274 13.16 27.54 0.78
C GLY A 274 14.31 28.46 0.37
N PHE A 275 15.09 28.09 -0.64
CA PHE A 275 16.21 28.91 -1.11
C PHE A 275 15.89 29.75 -2.35
N THR A 276 14.68 29.64 -2.89
CA THR A 276 14.29 30.43 -4.07
C THR A 276 13.39 31.58 -3.70
N LEU A 277 13.60 32.71 -4.36
CA LEU A 277 12.75 33.91 -4.29
C LEU A 277 11.81 34.02 -5.49
N ASN A 278 11.84 33.08 -6.41
CA ASN A 278 11.05 33.15 -7.61
C ASN A 278 9.82 32.26 -7.49
N TYR A 279 8.66 32.87 -7.41
CA TYR A 279 7.35 32.20 -7.29
C TYR A 279 6.73 31.80 -8.63
N ASP A 280 7.28 32.25 -9.75
CA ASP A 280 6.70 32.05 -11.09
C ASP A 280 7.46 31.05 -11.97
N LYS A 281 8.47 30.39 -11.44
CA LYS A 281 9.38 29.55 -12.23
C LYS A 281 8.80 28.20 -12.70
N TYR A 282 7.58 27.83 -12.30
CA TYR A 282 7.03 26.49 -12.49
C TYR A 282 5.81 26.47 -13.40
N ASN A 283 5.78 27.35 -14.38
CA ASN A 283 4.58 27.57 -15.18
C ASN A 283 4.67 26.96 -16.56
N TRP A 284 4.96 25.66 -16.67
CA TRP A 284 4.63 25.07 -17.96
C TRP A 284 3.15 24.73 -18.07
N ALA A 285 2.70 24.62 -19.32
CA ALA A 285 1.36 24.15 -19.60
C ALA A 285 1.21 22.67 -19.21
N GLU A 286 0.06 22.31 -18.74
CA GLU A 286 -0.33 20.91 -18.56
C GLU A 286 -0.43 20.20 -19.91
N ASN A 287 -0.18 18.88 -19.91
CA ASN A 287 -0.45 17.99 -21.02
C ASN A 287 -1.72 17.14 -20.73
N PRO A 288 -2.91 17.68 -20.96
CA PRO A 288 -4.17 17.01 -20.63
C PRO A 288 -4.45 15.81 -21.56
N ASP A 289 -3.83 15.75 -22.71
CA ASP A 289 -4.00 14.69 -23.70
C ASP A 289 -3.07 13.50 -23.49
N HIS A 290 -2.31 13.51 -22.40
CA HIS A 290 -1.41 12.40 -22.09
C HIS A 290 -2.21 11.12 -21.78
N PHE A 291 -1.76 9.99 -22.33
CA PHE A 291 -2.50 8.71 -22.26
C PHE A 291 -2.81 8.25 -20.82
N ILE A 292 -2.01 8.64 -19.81
CA ILE A 292 -2.27 8.34 -18.40
C ILE A 292 -3.61 8.93 -17.93
N LEU A 293 -4.04 10.03 -18.53
CA LEU A 293 -5.29 10.70 -18.19
C LEU A 293 -6.48 10.26 -19.05
N ALA A 294 -6.26 9.39 -20.05
CA ALA A 294 -7.28 9.03 -21.04
C ALA A 294 -8.58 8.46 -20.44
N ASP A 295 -8.45 7.69 -19.35
CA ASP A 295 -9.59 7.06 -18.66
C ASP A 295 -9.97 7.78 -17.34
N VAL A 296 -9.35 8.93 -17.07
CA VAL A 296 -9.66 9.72 -15.88
C VAL A 296 -10.84 10.61 -16.17
N SER A 297 -11.93 10.43 -15.43
CA SER A 297 -13.12 11.27 -15.51
C SER A 297 -13.27 12.10 -14.23
N GLY A 298 -13.39 13.40 -14.41
CA GLY A 298 -13.54 14.33 -13.28
C GLY A 298 -12.22 14.79 -12.67
N GLU A 299 -12.32 15.44 -11.52
CA GLU A 299 -11.15 15.95 -10.78
C GLU A 299 -10.48 14.81 -10.00
N VAL A 300 -9.15 14.72 -10.10
CA VAL A 300 -8.37 13.75 -9.34
C VAL A 300 -8.18 14.29 -7.92
N ASP A 301 -8.50 13.49 -6.92
CA ASP A 301 -8.27 13.81 -5.53
C ASP A 301 -6.85 13.42 -5.10
N PHE A 302 -6.01 14.40 -4.87
CA PHE A 302 -4.65 14.23 -4.33
C PHE A 302 -4.58 14.40 -2.82
N GLY A 303 -5.73 14.58 -2.15
CA GLY A 303 -5.79 14.97 -0.75
C GLY A 303 -5.23 16.38 -0.52
N GLU A 304 -4.40 16.55 0.50
CA GLU A 304 -3.72 17.83 0.73
C GLU A 304 -2.63 18.11 -0.33
N GLY A 305 -2.19 17.06 -1.03
CA GLY A 305 -1.06 17.15 -1.95
C GLY A 305 0.26 17.51 -1.27
N LYS A 306 1.32 17.62 -2.05
CA LYS A 306 2.60 18.13 -1.56
C LYS A 306 2.86 19.51 -2.17
N LYS A 307 3.41 20.40 -1.35
CA LYS A 307 3.69 21.79 -1.73
C LYS A 307 5.13 21.94 -2.19
N SER A 308 5.35 23.03 -2.93
CA SER A 308 6.67 23.42 -3.42
C SER A 308 7.31 22.43 -4.39
N ILE A 309 6.48 21.63 -5.07
CA ILE A 309 6.94 20.69 -6.09
C ILE A 309 7.00 21.39 -7.44
N TYR A 310 8.13 21.25 -8.11
CA TYR A 310 8.34 21.79 -9.44
C TYR A 310 8.90 20.74 -10.41
N ALA A 311 8.60 20.90 -11.70
CA ALA A 311 9.06 20.02 -12.74
C ALA A 311 10.38 20.48 -13.34
N TYR A 312 11.21 19.53 -13.76
CA TYR A 312 12.36 19.79 -14.61
C TYR A 312 11.94 19.96 -16.06
N GLU A 313 12.77 20.66 -16.83
CA GLU A 313 12.57 20.80 -18.27
C GLU A 313 12.46 19.42 -18.95
N GLY A 314 11.47 19.28 -19.83
CA GLY A 314 11.19 18.03 -20.53
C GLY A 314 10.27 17.05 -19.78
N THR A 315 9.82 17.40 -18.59
CA THR A 315 8.82 16.62 -17.84
C THR A 315 7.41 17.01 -18.30
N ASP A 316 6.56 16.04 -18.59
CA ASP A 316 5.14 16.27 -18.85
C ASP A 316 4.40 16.50 -17.54
N ILE A 317 3.90 17.72 -17.32
CA ILE A 317 3.02 18.04 -16.21
C ILE A 317 1.62 17.62 -16.60
N LEU A 318 1.04 16.70 -15.85
CA LEU A 318 -0.28 16.13 -16.13
C LEU A 318 -1.38 16.89 -15.40
N VAL A 319 -1.14 17.24 -14.14
CA VAL A 319 -2.07 17.99 -13.30
C VAL A 319 -1.31 19.00 -12.43
N GLN A 320 -1.82 20.23 -12.37
CA GLN A 320 -1.37 21.28 -11.46
C GLN A 320 -2.54 21.82 -10.64
N LYS A 321 -2.26 22.25 -9.42
CA LYS A 321 -3.20 22.97 -8.57
C LYS A 321 -2.44 24.10 -7.88
N ASP A 322 -2.94 25.33 -8.00
CA ASP A 322 -2.31 26.51 -7.40
C ASP A 322 -0.82 26.67 -7.77
N LYS A 323 -0.47 26.36 -9.03
CA LYS A 323 0.91 26.32 -9.56
C LYS A 323 1.82 25.22 -8.98
N GLU A 324 1.26 24.32 -8.17
CA GLU A 324 1.98 23.16 -7.64
C GLU A 324 1.78 21.96 -8.54
N VAL A 325 2.84 21.25 -8.86
CA VAL A 325 2.75 20.01 -9.63
C VAL A 325 2.10 18.94 -8.78
N GLN A 326 0.94 18.44 -9.20
CA GLN A 326 0.23 17.38 -8.53
C GLN A 326 0.49 16.01 -9.17
N MET A 327 0.65 16.00 -10.48
CA MET A 327 0.97 14.78 -11.23
C MET A 327 1.87 15.12 -12.41
N ALA A 328 2.91 14.33 -12.62
CA ALA A 328 3.83 14.49 -13.72
C ALA A 328 4.32 13.14 -14.23
N ALA A 329 4.68 13.10 -15.53
CA ALA A 329 5.31 11.95 -16.16
C ALA A 329 6.67 12.35 -16.74
N ASN A 330 7.65 11.47 -16.63
CA ASN A 330 9.00 11.74 -17.12
C ASN A 330 9.60 10.53 -17.82
N ALA A 331 10.44 10.80 -18.80
CA ALA A 331 11.25 9.81 -19.47
C ALA A 331 12.68 9.83 -18.90
N PHE A 332 13.19 8.66 -18.50
CA PHE A 332 14.57 8.53 -18.02
C PHE A 332 15.23 7.32 -18.66
N GLY A 333 16.11 7.59 -19.64
CA GLY A 333 16.64 6.53 -20.50
C GLY A 333 15.55 5.84 -21.30
N ASN A 334 15.48 4.53 -21.22
CA ASN A 334 14.43 3.72 -21.85
C ASN A 334 13.17 3.57 -20.97
N GLY A 335 13.27 3.94 -19.69
CA GLY A 335 12.18 3.81 -18.73
C GLY A 335 11.33 5.06 -18.62
N ARG A 336 10.36 4.97 -17.75
CA ARG A 336 9.36 6.01 -17.48
C ARG A 336 9.10 6.11 -15.99
N SER A 337 8.75 7.31 -15.56
CA SER A 337 8.28 7.53 -14.19
C SER A 337 7.02 8.35 -14.15
N VAL A 338 6.31 8.20 -13.06
CA VAL A 338 5.15 9.03 -12.71
C VAL A 338 5.34 9.54 -11.29
N TYR A 339 5.14 10.83 -11.12
CA TYR A 339 5.01 11.47 -9.83
C TYR A 339 3.56 11.76 -9.53
N ILE A 340 3.12 11.48 -8.32
CA ILE A 340 1.77 11.77 -7.81
C ILE A 340 1.94 12.42 -6.43
N SER A 341 1.39 13.62 -6.26
CA SER A 341 1.58 14.42 -5.04
C SER A 341 0.95 13.83 -3.78
N GLY A 342 -0.05 12.96 -3.94
CA GLY A 342 -0.69 12.22 -2.87
C GLY A 342 -1.76 11.30 -3.43
N LEU A 343 -2.01 10.22 -2.73
CA LEU A 343 -3.11 9.30 -3.04
C LEU A 343 -3.80 8.97 -1.72
N PRO A 344 -4.81 9.78 -1.33
CA PRO A 344 -5.43 9.59 -0.03
C PRO A 344 -6.18 8.26 0.01
N TYR A 345 -5.84 7.45 1.00
CA TYR A 345 -6.70 6.34 1.36
C TYR A 345 -7.89 6.90 2.12
N SER A 346 -9.07 6.75 1.55
CA SER A 346 -10.31 6.92 2.28
C SER A 346 -11.19 5.70 2.04
N PHE A 347 -11.99 5.36 3.03
CA PHE A 347 -12.98 4.31 2.90
C PHE A 347 -13.97 4.60 1.75
N GLU A 348 -14.19 5.86 1.47
CA GLU A 348 -15.08 6.35 0.40
C GLU A 348 -14.43 6.26 -0.98
N ASN A 349 -13.11 6.47 -1.08
CA ASN A 349 -12.38 6.42 -2.35
C ASN A 349 -11.95 5.00 -2.76
N SER A 350 -12.09 4.03 -1.87
CA SER A 350 -11.81 2.63 -2.19
C SER A 350 -12.97 1.91 -2.89
N ARG A 351 -14.06 2.61 -3.11
CA ARG A 351 -15.26 2.16 -3.83
C ARG A 351 -15.20 2.57 -5.28
#